data_7da3ba4be40027cb27eaddec5238bf44
#
_entry.id   7da3ba4be40027cb27eaddec5238bf44
#
_cell.length_a   1.000
_cell.length_b   1.000
_cell.length_c   1.000
_cell.angle_alpha   90.00
_cell.angle_beta   90.00
_cell.angle_gamma   90.00
#
_symmetry.space_group_name_H-M   'P 1'
#
loop_
_entity.id
_entity.type
_entity.pdbx_description
1 polymer ?
#
loop_
_entity_poly.entity_id
_entity_poly.type
_entity_poly.pdbx_seq_one_letter_code
_entity_poly.pdbx_strand_id
1 'polypeptide(L)'
;DSNNIFWNKEHTAKMVGIYRRRFAAYGHGAADQAIVGLGGQVYIADSEEQAKREFRPYFDNAPVYGHGPSLEEFTDITPLTVGTPEMVIERTMQFADWVGDYQRQLFLIDHAGLPLEVVLRQIERLGTEVVPELRRRMEARRPVHVPSDPPTFASLARARRDGKNLAHFRVSPGEAQEQSEHE
;
A
#
# COMPACT_ATOMS: atom_id res chain seq x y z
N ASP A 1 8.98 -4.67 -0.12
CA ASP A 1 7.74 -4.55 -0.84
C ASP A 1 6.61 -5.20 -0.03
N SER A 2 5.80 -4.38 0.65
CA SER A 2 4.73 -4.88 1.52
C SER A 2 3.40 -5.09 0.75
N ASN A 3 3.50 -5.56 -0.48
CA ASN A 3 2.34 -5.93 -1.30
C ASN A 3 1.69 -7.26 -0.84
N ASN A 4 2.04 -7.74 0.33
CA ASN A 4 1.41 -8.92 0.89
C ASN A 4 -0.03 -8.57 1.27
N ILE A 5 -0.99 -9.24 0.65
CA ILE A 5 -2.43 -9.08 0.90
C ILE A 5 -2.85 -9.50 2.32
N PHE A 6 -2.00 -10.20 3.04
CA PHE A 6 -2.19 -10.67 4.42
C PHE A 6 -1.25 -9.98 5.41
N TRP A 7 -0.79 -8.75 5.12
CA TRP A 7 0.15 -8.09 6.00
C TRP A 7 -0.47 -7.78 7.38
N ASN A 8 0.34 -8.01 8.39
CA ASN A 8 0.01 -7.69 9.77
C ASN A 8 0.46 -6.26 10.07
N LYS A 9 -0.37 -5.49 10.75
CA LYS A 9 -0.16 -4.08 11.08
C LYS A 9 1.17 -3.82 11.79
N GLU A 10 1.45 -4.54 12.87
CA GLU A 10 2.62 -4.34 13.72
C GLU A 10 3.91 -4.73 12.97
N HIS A 11 3.86 -5.87 12.29
CA HIS A 11 5.00 -6.34 11.49
C HIS A 11 5.30 -5.38 10.35
N THR A 12 4.29 -4.94 9.62
CA THR A 12 4.46 -4.01 8.49
C THR A 12 5.00 -2.66 8.95
N ALA A 13 4.48 -2.11 10.05
CA ALA A 13 4.99 -0.88 10.63
C ALA A 13 6.48 -1.01 11.02
N LYS A 14 6.87 -2.13 11.64
CA LYS A 14 8.27 -2.44 11.97
C LYS A 14 9.15 -2.49 10.72
N MET A 15 8.72 -3.20 9.67
CA MET A 15 9.49 -3.35 8.43
C MET A 15 9.63 -2.02 7.67
N VAL A 16 8.57 -1.22 7.60
CA VAL A 16 8.63 0.15 7.04
C VAL A 16 9.59 1.02 7.82
N GLY A 17 9.57 0.94 9.16
CA GLY A 17 10.51 1.67 10.01
C GLY A 17 11.97 1.27 9.76
N ILE A 18 12.26 -0.04 9.63
CA ILE A 18 13.60 -0.53 9.29
C ILE A 18 14.02 -0.03 7.90
N TYR A 19 13.15 -0.16 6.90
CA TYR A 19 13.43 0.31 5.54
C TYR A 19 13.78 1.79 5.51
N ARG A 20 13.00 2.65 6.18
CA ARG A 20 13.24 4.10 6.24
C ARG A 20 14.56 4.44 6.91
N ARG A 21 14.91 3.80 8.03
CA ARG A 21 16.21 4.00 8.70
C ARG A 21 17.36 3.60 7.80
N ARG A 22 17.29 2.45 7.14
CA ARG A 22 18.33 1.99 6.23
C ARG A 22 18.43 2.87 4.98
N PHE A 23 17.31 3.32 4.44
CA PHE A 23 17.29 4.28 3.33
C PHE A 23 18.11 5.54 3.65
N ALA A 24 17.92 6.10 4.83
CA ALA A 24 18.69 7.25 5.29
C ALA A 24 20.16 6.91 5.58
N ALA A 25 20.42 5.80 6.25
CA ALA A 25 21.77 5.35 6.60
C ALA A 25 22.65 5.07 5.36
N TYR A 26 22.05 4.59 4.27
CA TYR A 26 22.75 4.38 3.00
C TYR A 26 22.81 5.62 2.10
N GLY A 27 22.43 6.80 2.61
CA GLY A 27 22.56 8.07 1.88
C GLY A 27 21.57 8.23 0.71
N HIS A 28 20.48 7.49 0.69
CA HIS A 28 19.47 7.60 -0.38
C HIS A 28 18.55 8.83 -0.22
N GLY A 29 18.59 9.49 0.92
CA GLY A 29 17.78 10.66 1.27
C GLY A 29 17.34 10.62 2.72
N ALA A 30 16.46 11.54 3.13
CA ALA A 30 15.85 11.51 4.44
C ALA A 30 14.91 10.30 4.58
N ALA A 31 14.73 9.76 5.78
CA ALA A 31 13.95 8.54 6.04
C ALA A 31 12.50 8.63 5.52
N ASP A 32 11.88 9.80 5.60
CA ASP A 32 10.53 10.09 5.14
C ASP A 32 10.39 10.26 3.62
N GLN A 33 11.52 10.39 2.91
CA GLN A 33 11.56 10.37 1.43
C GLN A 33 11.57 8.93 0.86
N ALA A 34 11.70 7.91 1.70
CA ALA A 34 11.64 6.53 1.28
C ALA A 34 10.23 6.19 0.76
N ILE A 35 10.14 5.78 -0.50
CA ILE A 35 8.87 5.44 -1.14
C ILE A 35 8.36 4.11 -0.58
N VAL A 36 7.16 4.16 -0.02
CA VAL A 36 6.46 2.98 0.51
C VAL A 36 5.21 2.72 -0.30
N GLY A 37 5.00 1.47 -0.67
CA GLY A 37 3.76 0.98 -1.27
C GLY A 37 3.10 -0.04 -0.36
N LEU A 38 1.80 0.07 -0.19
CA LEU A 38 0.98 -0.88 0.56
C LEU A 38 -0.02 -1.57 -0.37
N GLY A 39 -0.37 -2.81 -0.04
CA GLY A 39 -1.42 -3.55 -0.70
C GLY A 39 -2.67 -3.67 0.16
N GLY A 40 -3.82 -3.85 -0.46
CA GLY A 40 -5.07 -4.17 0.19
C GLY A 40 -6.04 -4.81 -0.79
N GLN A 41 -7.05 -5.46 -0.27
CA GLN A 41 -8.13 -6.07 -1.03
C GLN A 41 -9.42 -5.33 -0.75
N VAL A 42 -10.28 -5.18 -1.74
CA VAL A 42 -11.56 -4.48 -1.55
C VAL A 42 -12.71 -5.19 -2.23
N TYR A 43 -13.88 -5.08 -1.61
CA TYR A 43 -15.18 -5.32 -2.23
C TYR A 43 -16.14 -4.20 -1.81
N ILE A 44 -16.74 -3.51 -2.79
CA ILE A 44 -17.49 -2.28 -2.58
C ILE A 44 -18.96 -2.49 -2.95
N ALA A 45 -19.87 -2.12 -2.02
CA ALA A 45 -21.31 -2.06 -2.27
C ALA A 45 -21.91 -0.77 -1.65
N ASP A 46 -23.23 -0.62 -1.73
CA ASP A 46 -23.92 0.58 -1.24
C ASP A 46 -24.08 0.57 0.29
N SER A 47 -24.02 -0.62 0.89
CA SER A 47 -23.94 -0.77 2.35
C SER A 47 -22.97 -1.88 2.75
N GLU A 48 -22.52 -1.85 3.99
CA GLU A 48 -21.65 -2.89 4.54
C GLU A 48 -22.33 -4.27 4.54
N GLU A 49 -23.60 -4.32 4.92
CA GLU A 49 -24.38 -5.56 4.94
C GLU A 49 -24.53 -6.15 3.53
N GLN A 50 -24.75 -5.29 2.54
CA GLN A 50 -24.81 -5.71 1.15
C GLN A 50 -23.46 -6.26 0.69
N ALA A 51 -22.38 -5.53 0.95
CA ALA A 51 -21.03 -5.94 0.57
C ALA A 51 -20.66 -7.31 1.17
N LYS A 52 -20.91 -7.48 2.47
CA LYS A 52 -20.65 -8.75 3.16
C LYS A 52 -21.51 -9.90 2.60
N ARG A 53 -22.80 -9.66 2.36
CA ARG A 53 -23.70 -10.66 1.79
C ARG A 53 -23.27 -11.09 0.39
N GLU A 54 -22.86 -10.15 -0.47
CA GLU A 54 -22.45 -10.42 -1.84
C GLU A 54 -21.07 -11.07 -1.93
N PHE A 55 -20.13 -10.66 -1.08
CA PHE A 55 -18.76 -11.16 -1.12
C PHE A 55 -18.57 -12.50 -0.37
N ARG A 56 -19.34 -12.75 0.68
CA ARG A 56 -19.21 -13.95 1.53
C ARG A 56 -19.14 -15.27 0.76
N PRO A 57 -20.00 -15.56 -0.24
CA PRO A 57 -19.91 -16.81 -0.97
C PRO A 57 -18.56 -17.02 -1.69
N TYR A 58 -17.95 -15.95 -2.15
CA TYR A 58 -16.62 -15.98 -2.76
C TYR A 58 -15.53 -16.17 -1.72
N PHE A 59 -15.62 -15.45 -0.62
CA PHE A 59 -14.68 -15.58 0.50
C PHE A 59 -14.65 -17.01 1.04
N ASP A 60 -15.81 -17.57 1.35
CA ASP A 60 -15.94 -18.91 1.96
C ASP A 60 -15.45 -20.03 1.03
N ASN A 61 -15.52 -19.85 -0.29
CA ASN A 61 -15.12 -20.85 -1.27
C ASN A 61 -13.72 -20.62 -1.87
N ALA A 62 -13.07 -19.52 -1.58
CA ALA A 62 -11.76 -19.22 -2.16
C ALA A 62 -10.64 -19.95 -1.41
N PRO A 63 -9.81 -20.77 -2.11
CA PRO A 63 -8.68 -21.46 -1.48
C PRO A 63 -7.69 -20.51 -0.80
N VAL A 64 -7.59 -19.27 -1.25
CA VAL A 64 -6.68 -18.25 -0.72
C VAL A 64 -7.03 -17.83 0.71
N TYR A 65 -8.29 -17.90 1.10
CA TYR A 65 -8.75 -17.61 2.47
C TYR A 65 -8.83 -18.87 3.33
N GLY A 66 -8.87 -20.04 2.70
CA GLY A 66 -8.83 -21.34 3.34
C GLY A 66 -10.00 -21.58 4.31
N HIS A 67 -9.75 -22.44 5.28
CA HIS A 67 -10.67 -22.70 6.39
C HIS A 67 -10.25 -21.91 7.64
N GLY A 68 -9.83 -20.65 7.41
CA GLY A 68 -9.33 -19.76 8.46
C GLY A 68 -10.41 -18.97 9.20
N PRO A 69 -10.11 -17.72 9.59
CA PRO A 69 -11.05 -16.85 10.26
C PRO A 69 -12.30 -16.57 9.43
N SER A 70 -13.40 -16.19 10.10
CA SER A 70 -14.59 -15.66 9.42
C SER A 70 -14.27 -14.39 8.62
N LEU A 71 -15.16 -14.01 7.70
CA LEU A 71 -14.99 -12.79 6.92
C LEU A 71 -14.81 -11.56 7.83
N GLU A 72 -15.56 -11.49 8.93
CA GLU A 72 -15.49 -10.41 9.91
C GLU A 72 -14.13 -10.35 10.59
N GLU A 73 -13.67 -11.47 11.16
CA GLU A 73 -12.35 -11.56 11.78
C GLU A 73 -11.24 -11.26 10.79
N PHE A 74 -11.39 -11.74 9.55
CA PHE A 74 -10.38 -11.51 8.50
C PHE A 74 -10.27 -10.02 8.13
N THR A 75 -11.41 -9.32 8.02
CA THR A 75 -11.41 -7.87 7.77
C THR A 75 -10.82 -7.06 8.92
N ASP A 76 -10.93 -7.55 10.15
CA ASP A 76 -10.35 -6.87 11.33
C ASP A 76 -8.82 -6.96 11.37
N ILE A 77 -8.26 -8.12 11.02
CA ILE A 77 -6.83 -8.41 11.18
C ILE A 77 -6.00 -8.23 9.90
N THR A 78 -6.63 -8.02 8.75
CA THR A 78 -5.95 -7.88 7.45
C THR A 78 -6.32 -6.57 6.74
N PRO A 79 -5.67 -6.22 5.62
CA PRO A 79 -6.04 -5.06 4.83
C PRO A 79 -7.28 -5.27 3.94
N LEU A 80 -7.98 -6.40 4.03
CA LEU A 80 -9.25 -6.60 3.31
C LEU A 80 -10.30 -5.62 3.83
N THR A 81 -10.97 -4.92 2.92
CA THR A 81 -12.11 -4.05 3.24
C THR A 81 -13.31 -4.48 2.41
N VAL A 82 -14.39 -4.84 3.09
CA VAL A 82 -15.67 -5.23 2.48
C VAL A 82 -16.74 -4.28 3.01
N GLY A 83 -17.19 -3.33 2.18
CA GLY A 83 -18.11 -2.30 2.66
C GLY A 83 -18.39 -1.20 1.64
N THR A 84 -18.64 0.00 2.13
CA THR A 84 -18.95 1.17 1.32
C THR A 84 -17.67 1.85 0.79
N PRO A 85 -17.76 2.73 -0.23
CA PRO A 85 -16.64 3.56 -0.66
C PRO A 85 -15.98 4.31 0.49
N GLU A 86 -16.76 4.89 1.40
CA GLU A 86 -16.24 5.62 2.56
C GLU A 86 -15.45 4.70 3.50
N MET A 87 -15.91 3.48 3.75
CA MET A 87 -15.17 2.51 4.57
C MET A 87 -13.81 2.17 3.95
N VAL A 88 -13.74 2.04 2.62
CA VAL A 88 -12.46 1.81 1.91
C VAL A 88 -11.52 3.01 2.06
N ILE A 89 -12.06 4.22 1.93
CA ILE A 89 -11.29 5.46 2.11
C ILE A 89 -10.74 5.54 3.55
N GLU A 90 -11.60 5.41 4.55
CA GLU A 90 -11.20 5.49 5.96
C GLU A 90 -10.17 4.41 6.33
N ARG A 91 -10.38 3.16 5.89
CA ARG A 91 -9.42 2.08 6.13
C ARG A 91 -8.06 2.36 5.51
N THR A 92 -8.05 2.87 4.27
CA THR A 92 -6.82 3.24 3.57
C THR A 92 -6.10 4.40 4.25
N MET A 93 -6.84 5.39 4.75
CA MET A 93 -6.28 6.50 5.53
C MET A 93 -5.65 6.01 6.85
N GLN A 94 -6.26 5.03 7.53
CA GLN A 94 -5.71 4.41 8.74
C GLN A 94 -4.35 3.73 8.50
N PHE A 95 -4.08 3.21 7.30
CA PHE A 95 -2.77 2.63 7.00
C PHE A 95 -1.65 3.66 7.17
N ALA A 96 -1.89 4.92 6.79
CA ALA A 96 -0.92 5.99 7.03
C ALA A 96 -0.69 6.27 8.53
N ASP A 97 -1.69 6.07 9.38
CA ASP A 97 -1.52 6.22 10.83
C ASP A 97 -0.64 5.09 11.42
N TRP A 98 -0.61 3.92 10.78
CA TRP A 98 0.19 2.78 11.26
C TRP A 98 1.64 2.81 10.77
N VAL A 99 1.85 3.17 9.51
CA VAL A 99 3.19 3.08 8.88
C VAL A 99 3.81 4.45 8.60
N GLY A 100 3.09 5.53 8.87
CA GLY A 100 3.43 6.89 8.45
C GLY A 100 3.05 7.14 7.00
N ASP A 101 3.44 8.30 6.46
CA ASP A 101 3.16 8.66 5.07
C ASP A 101 3.65 7.59 4.09
N TYR A 102 2.82 7.24 3.11
CA TYR A 102 3.15 6.30 2.05
C TYR A 102 2.57 6.79 0.71
N GLN A 103 3.18 6.41 -0.40
CA GLN A 103 2.96 7.07 -1.68
C GLN A 103 2.19 6.21 -2.68
N ARG A 104 2.03 4.91 -2.42
CA ARG A 104 1.36 4.00 -3.34
C ARG A 104 0.40 3.09 -2.59
N GLN A 105 -0.84 3.04 -3.06
CA GLN A 105 -1.82 2.03 -2.65
C GLN A 105 -2.14 1.13 -3.84
N LEU A 106 -1.92 -0.16 -3.66
CA LEU A 106 -2.37 -1.20 -4.58
C LEU A 106 -3.69 -1.77 -4.05
N PHE A 107 -4.72 -1.76 -4.88
CA PHE A 107 -5.97 -2.46 -4.59
C PHE A 107 -6.06 -3.73 -5.44
N LEU A 108 -6.12 -4.87 -4.79
CA LEU A 108 -6.42 -6.14 -5.44
C LEU A 108 -7.94 -6.32 -5.46
N ILE A 109 -8.50 -6.39 -6.66
CA ILE A 109 -9.95 -6.50 -6.90
C ILE A 109 -10.32 -7.87 -7.42
N ASP A 110 -9.54 -8.40 -8.35
CA ASP A 110 -9.73 -9.75 -8.87
C ASP A 110 -9.13 -10.78 -7.90
N HIS A 111 -9.88 -11.05 -6.86
CA HIS A 111 -9.55 -12.04 -5.86
C HIS A 111 -10.79 -12.91 -5.56
N ALA A 112 -10.60 -14.05 -4.94
CA ALA A 112 -11.68 -14.96 -4.55
C ALA A 112 -12.52 -15.54 -5.71
N GLY A 113 -12.06 -15.41 -6.97
CA GLY A 113 -12.79 -15.95 -8.12
C GLY A 113 -14.05 -15.19 -8.50
N LEU A 114 -14.08 -13.89 -8.30
CA LEU A 114 -15.17 -13.01 -8.70
C LEU A 114 -15.41 -13.10 -10.23
N PRO A 115 -16.68 -13.10 -10.70
CA PRO A 115 -16.98 -12.97 -12.13
C PRO A 115 -16.45 -11.69 -12.72
N LEU A 116 -16.01 -11.71 -13.98
CA LEU A 116 -15.41 -10.56 -14.67
C LEU A 116 -16.31 -9.31 -14.60
N GLU A 117 -17.58 -9.43 -14.81
CA GLU A 117 -18.53 -8.33 -14.71
C GLU A 117 -18.60 -7.69 -13.31
N VAL A 118 -18.41 -8.50 -12.27
CA VAL A 118 -18.31 -8.00 -10.89
C VAL A 118 -17.00 -7.23 -10.73
N VAL A 119 -15.89 -7.81 -11.17
CA VAL A 119 -14.57 -7.16 -11.13
C VAL A 119 -14.59 -5.80 -11.84
N LEU A 120 -15.17 -5.74 -13.05
CA LEU A 120 -15.26 -4.48 -13.81
C LEU A 120 -16.08 -3.41 -13.07
N ARG A 121 -17.21 -3.78 -12.45
CA ARG A 121 -17.99 -2.85 -11.60
C ARG A 121 -17.19 -2.39 -10.39
N GLN A 122 -16.44 -3.27 -9.75
CA GLN A 122 -15.57 -2.91 -8.62
C GLN A 122 -14.49 -1.91 -9.04
N ILE A 123 -13.87 -2.10 -10.22
CA ILE A 123 -12.88 -1.18 -10.78
C ILE A 123 -13.51 0.20 -11.04
N GLU A 124 -14.70 0.23 -11.65
CA GLU A 124 -15.42 1.46 -11.91
C GLU A 124 -15.74 2.21 -10.60
N ARG A 125 -16.30 1.53 -9.61
CA ARG A 125 -16.60 2.12 -8.29
C ARG A 125 -15.35 2.64 -7.60
N LEU A 126 -14.29 1.86 -7.61
CA LEU A 126 -13.01 2.29 -7.04
C LEU A 126 -12.50 3.56 -7.73
N GLY A 127 -12.55 3.60 -9.07
CA GLY A 127 -12.07 4.72 -9.87
C GLY A 127 -12.90 6.00 -9.72
N THR A 128 -14.21 5.88 -9.52
CA THR A 128 -15.14 7.02 -9.49
C THR A 128 -15.49 7.47 -8.07
N GLU A 129 -15.63 6.54 -7.12
CA GLU A 129 -16.14 6.84 -5.79
C GLU A 129 -15.02 6.90 -4.72
N VAL A 130 -13.93 6.15 -4.89
CA VAL A 130 -12.87 6.04 -3.87
C VAL A 130 -11.62 6.84 -4.22
N VAL A 131 -11.04 6.59 -5.40
CA VAL A 131 -9.72 7.13 -5.76
C VAL A 131 -9.67 8.67 -5.76
N PRO A 132 -10.66 9.41 -6.28
CA PRO A 132 -10.59 10.87 -6.27
C PRO A 132 -10.53 11.46 -4.86
N GLU A 133 -11.39 10.97 -3.96
CA GLU A 133 -11.45 11.44 -2.59
C GLU A 133 -10.22 11.00 -1.79
N LEU A 134 -9.77 9.77 -1.97
CA LEU A 134 -8.56 9.26 -1.34
C LEU A 134 -7.32 10.08 -1.73
N ARG A 135 -7.16 10.41 -3.03
CA ARG A 135 -6.08 11.27 -3.50
C ARG A 135 -6.13 12.65 -2.85
N ARG A 136 -7.32 13.24 -2.76
CA ARG A 136 -7.50 14.55 -2.12
C ARG A 136 -7.09 14.52 -0.64
N ARG A 137 -7.52 13.49 0.11
CA ARG A 137 -7.20 13.35 1.54
C ARG A 137 -5.70 13.05 1.77
N MET A 138 -5.12 12.18 0.96
CA MET A 138 -3.69 11.85 1.04
C MET A 138 -2.81 13.06 0.69
N GLU A 139 -3.18 13.82 -0.34
CA GLU A 139 -2.47 15.04 -0.71
C GLU A 139 -2.50 16.08 0.42
N ALA A 140 -3.63 16.26 1.08
CA ALA A 140 -3.76 17.18 2.22
C ALA A 140 -2.90 16.78 3.43
N ARG A 141 -2.54 15.50 3.57
CA ARG A 141 -1.69 14.99 4.65
C ARG A 141 -0.21 14.92 4.28
N ARG A 142 0.11 15.01 2.99
CA ARG A 142 1.48 14.80 2.51
C ARG A 142 2.43 15.86 3.05
N PRO A 143 3.58 15.47 3.63
CA PRO A 143 4.60 16.42 4.06
C PRO A 143 5.11 17.24 2.88
N VAL A 144 5.35 18.54 3.09
CA VAL A 144 5.74 19.49 2.02
C VAL A 144 7.01 19.07 1.28
N HIS A 145 7.94 18.42 1.98
CA HIS A 145 9.22 17.98 1.41
C HIS A 145 9.15 16.61 0.72
N VAL A 146 8.02 15.91 0.79
CA VAL A 146 7.81 14.63 0.09
C VAL A 146 7.20 14.91 -1.27
N PRO A 147 7.83 14.49 -2.39
CA PRO A 147 7.31 14.72 -3.74
C PRO A 147 5.92 14.09 -3.95
N SER A 148 5.04 14.79 -4.67
CA SER A 148 3.74 14.24 -5.10
C SER A 148 3.90 13.02 -6.01
N ASP A 149 4.89 13.09 -6.88
CA ASP A 149 5.19 12.03 -7.84
C ASP A 149 6.48 11.33 -7.46
N PRO A 150 6.45 10.01 -7.25
CA PRO A 150 7.66 9.26 -7.02
C PRO A 150 8.55 9.31 -8.28
N PRO A 151 9.88 9.30 -8.12
CA PRO A 151 10.79 9.33 -9.25
C PRO A 151 10.54 8.11 -10.15
N THR A 152 10.40 8.36 -11.44
CA THR A 152 10.30 7.30 -12.45
C THR A 152 11.69 6.97 -13.00
N PHE A 153 11.85 5.78 -13.61
CA PHE A 153 13.07 5.44 -14.32
C PHE A 153 13.44 6.51 -15.37
N ALA A 154 12.47 7.03 -16.11
CA ALA A 154 12.68 8.06 -17.11
C ALA A 154 13.19 9.38 -16.50
N SER A 155 12.64 9.82 -15.35
CA SER A 155 13.09 11.01 -14.65
C SER A 155 14.51 10.86 -14.10
N LEU A 156 14.83 9.70 -13.55
CA LEU A 156 16.17 9.38 -13.05
C LEU A 156 17.19 9.28 -14.18
N ALA A 157 16.83 8.65 -15.31
CA ALA A 157 17.68 8.57 -16.49
C ALA A 157 17.96 9.95 -17.10
N ARG A 158 16.96 10.86 -17.09
CA ARG A 158 17.12 12.25 -17.50
C ARG A 158 18.07 13.00 -16.56
N ALA A 159 17.83 12.94 -15.26
CA ALA A 159 18.67 13.59 -14.25
C ALA A 159 20.14 13.14 -14.36
N ARG A 160 20.37 11.85 -14.65
CA ARG A 160 21.71 11.29 -14.89
C ARG A 160 22.37 11.87 -16.16
N ARG A 161 21.62 12.00 -17.24
CA ARG A 161 22.13 12.60 -18.51
C ARG A 161 22.47 14.10 -18.33
N ASP A 162 21.65 14.79 -17.53
CA ASP A 162 21.84 16.22 -17.23
C ASP A 162 22.98 16.46 -16.22
N GLY A 163 23.77 15.45 -15.87
CA GLY A 163 24.91 15.56 -14.95
C GLY A 163 24.54 15.84 -13.51
N LYS A 164 23.27 15.69 -13.12
CA LYS A 164 22.85 15.82 -11.73
C LYS A 164 23.45 14.70 -10.89
N ASN A 165 24.01 15.08 -9.75
CA ASN A 165 24.61 14.13 -8.83
C ASN A 165 23.53 13.21 -8.25
N LEU A 166 23.57 11.94 -8.63
CA LEU A 166 22.73 10.87 -8.09
C LEU A 166 23.51 10.04 -7.06
N ALA A 167 24.53 10.60 -6.43
CA ALA A 167 25.39 9.88 -5.48
C ALA A 167 24.59 9.25 -4.33
N HIS A 168 23.48 9.86 -3.94
CA HIS A 168 22.55 9.32 -2.94
C HIS A 168 21.82 8.06 -3.38
N PHE A 169 21.93 7.63 -4.65
CA PHE A 169 21.43 6.32 -5.13
C PHE A 169 22.55 5.26 -5.26
N ARG A 170 23.80 5.61 -4.92
CA ARG A 170 24.93 4.67 -4.96
C ARG A 170 25.29 4.25 -3.55
N VAL A 171 25.02 3.00 -3.20
CA VAL A 171 25.63 2.36 -2.04
C VAL A 171 27.04 1.96 -2.43
N SER A 172 28.04 2.47 -1.75
CA SER A 172 29.40 1.94 -1.88
C SER A 172 29.43 0.51 -1.30
N PRO A 173 29.85 -0.51 -2.06
CA PRO A 173 29.81 -1.91 -1.60
C PRO A 173 30.53 -2.17 -0.27
N GLY A 174 31.48 -1.30 0.13
CA GLY A 174 32.24 -1.46 1.39
C GLY A 174 31.49 -0.98 2.63
N GLU A 175 30.63 0.03 2.53
CA GLU A 175 29.93 0.59 3.71
C GLU A 175 28.73 -0.30 4.14
N ALA A 176 28.23 -1.15 3.24
CA ALA A 176 27.16 -2.09 3.54
C ALA A 176 27.61 -3.28 4.40
N GLN A 177 28.89 -3.62 4.38
CA GLN A 177 29.44 -4.76 5.13
C GLN A 177 29.78 -4.40 6.59
N GLU A 178 30.27 -3.21 6.87
CA GLU A 178 30.66 -2.82 8.23
C GLU A 178 29.48 -2.64 9.21
N GLN A 179 28.27 -2.40 8.70
CA GLN A 179 27.08 -2.23 9.54
C GLN A 179 26.31 -3.52 9.83
N SER A 180 26.60 -4.59 9.09
CA SER A 180 25.98 -5.90 9.33
C SER A 180 26.72 -6.76 10.37
N GLU A 181 27.91 -6.38 10.78
CA GLU A 181 28.74 -7.11 11.77
C GLU A 181 28.56 -6.60 13.21
N HIS A 182 27.71 -5.59 13.43
CA HIS A 182 27.49 -4.97 14.75
C HIS A 182 26.03 -5.01 15.24
N GLU A 183 25.18 -5.95 14.73
CA GLU A 183 23.85 -6.22 15.31
C GLU A 183 23.73 -7.68 15.80
#